data_cb381206cbb885804ae8e4897b4671a4
#
_entry.id   cb381206cbb885804ae8e4897b4671a4
#
_cell.length_a   1.000
_cell.length_b   1.000
_cell.length_c   1.000
_cell.angle_alpha   90.00
_cell.angle_beta   90.00
_cell.angle_gamma   90.00
#
_symmetry.space_group_name_H-M   'P 1'
#
loop_
_entity.id
_entity.type
_entity.pdbx_description
1 polymer ?
#
loop_
_entity_poly.entity_id
_entity_poly.type
_entity_poly.pdbx_seq_one_letter_code
_entity_poly.pdbx_strand_id
1 'polypeptide(L)'
;NITVGEEVDYYTEVTGGDLAEGEDIRSARFLGDIGYFVTFKQIDPLFSVDLSDPSNPKIIGELKIPGFSDYLHPYGDGKLLGIGLSVDEEVMTTEGVKLSMFDISDPANVKEMSTYVLENVLSTDAGYNYKAVFADAEKNLFGFMAYGDSIEYKMFTYDEAEGFKEVFSKDIVNYGNVRGLYI
;
A
#
# COMPACT_ATOMS: atom_id res chain seq x y z
N ASN A 1 19.45 -0.24 -16.72
CA ASN A 1 19.28 -0.48 -18.16
C ASN A 1 18.70 -1.89 -18.35
N ILE A 2 17.40 -1.97 -18.60
CA ILE A 2 16.77 -3.23 -19.02
C ILE A 2 17.05 -3.34 -20.53
N THR A 3 17.89 -4.29 -20.92
CA THR A 3 18.10 -4.60 -22.33
C THR A 3 16.98 -5.54 -22.77
N VAL A 4 16.04 -5.02 -23.56
CA VAL A 4 14.99 -5.84 -24.18
C VAL A 4 15.66 -6.67 -25.29
N GLY A 5 15.87 -7.96 -25.06
CA GLY A 5 16.49 -8.81 -26.09
C GLY A 5 16.67 -10.29 -25.75
N GLU A 6 16.46 -10.69 -24.51
CA GLU A 6 16.35 -12.11 -24.14
C GLU A 6 14.99 -12.35 -23.52
N GLU A 7 14.41 -13.50 -23.83
CA GLU A 7 13.15 -13.98 -23.24
C GLU A 7 13.34 -14.00 -21.73
N VAL A 8 12.82 -12.96 -21.05
CA VAL A 8 12.82 -12.92 -19.59
C VAL A 8 11.82 -13.97 -19.18
N ASP A 9 12.33 -15.08 -18.65
CA ASP A 9 11.49 -16.09 -18.01
C ASP A 9 10.80 -15.39 -16.85
N TYR A 10 9.49 -15.08 -17.00
CA TYR A 10 8.68 -14.33 -16.03
C TYR A 10 8.48 -15.10 -14.71
N TYR A 11 9.07 -16.25 -14.59
CA TYR A 11 9.07 -17.11 -13.41
C TYR A 11 10.48 -17.29 -12.86
N THR A 12 11.15 -16.18 -12.52
CA THR A 12 12.22 -16.34 -11.54
C THR A 12 11.51 -16.58 -10.22
N GLU A 13 11.33 -17.85 -9.88
CA GLU A 13 10.98 -18.23 -8.52
C GLU A 13 11.96 -17.53 -7.59
N VAL A 14 11.46 -16.71 -6.66
CA VAL A 14 12.24 -16.26 -5.52
C VAL A 14 12.45 -17.50 -4.65
N THR A 15 13.38 -18.38 -5.07
CA THR A 15 13.75 -19.58 -4.35
C THR A 15 14.65 -19.26 -3.17
N GLY A 16 14.19 -18.42 -2.29
CA GLY A 16 14.93 -17.98 -1.09
C GLY A 16 14.10 -18.05 0.18
N GLY A 17 13.25 -19.07 0.31
CA GLY A 17 12.28 -19.16 1.40
C GLY A 17 10.92 -18.66 0.90
N ASP A 18 9.93 -19.44 1.09
CA ASP A 18 8.58 -19.24 0.62
C ASP A 18 8.05 -17.87 1.04
N LEU A 19 7.99 -16.91 0.11
CA LEU A 19 7.13 -15.75 0.24
C LEU A 19 5.70 -16.32 0.32
N ALA A 20 5.26 -16.64 1.54
CA ALA A 20 3.91 -17.10 1.86
C ALA A 20 3.32 -18.07 0.83
N GLU A 21 3.74 -19.35 0.86
CA GLU A 21 3.30 -20.40 -0.07
C GLU A 21 1.77 -20.43 -0.18
N GLY A 22 1.26 -20.18 -1.39
CA GLY A 22 -0.16 -20.19 -1.71
C GLY A 22 -0.91 -18.91 -1.33
N GLU A 23 -0.22 -17.79 -1.17
CA GLU A 23 -0.80 -16.46 -1.04
C GLU A 23 -0.69 -15.65 -2.34
N ASP A 24 -1.65 -14.75 -2.56
CA ASP A 24 -1.63 -13.84 -3.71
C ASP A 24 -0.91 -12.54 -3.35
N ILE A 25 -0.04 -12.04 -4.25
CA ILE A 25 0.57 -10.72 -4.10
C ILE A 25 -0.51 -9.67 -4.38
N ARG A 26 -0.79 -8.81 -3.40
CA ARG A 26 -1.74 -7.70 -3.49
C ARG A 26 -1.09 -6.43 -4.01
N SER A 27 0.05 -6.09 -3.49
CA SER A 27 0.81 -4.93 -3.94
C SER A 27 2.31 -5.12 -3.82
N ALA A 28 3.05 -4.39 -4.65
CA ALA A 28 4.50 -4.35 -4.59
C ALA A 28 4.99 -2.91 -4.81
N ARG A 29 6.07 -2.54 -4.10
CA ARG A 29 6.76 -1.27 -4.28
C ARG A 29 8.27 -1.47 -4.20
N PHE A 30 8.97 -0.94 -5.18
CA PHE A 30 10.43 -1.02 -5.25
C PHE A 30 11.05 0.34 -4.91
N LEU A 31 12.02 0.36 -3.99
CA LEU A 31 12.74 1.54 -3.53
C LEU A 31 14.24 1.22 -3.51
N GLY A 32 14.95 1.63 -4.57
CA GLY A 32 16.35 1.22 -4.78
C GLY A 32 16.43 -0.31 -4.92
N ASP A 33 17.26 -0.92 -4.08
CA ASP A 33 17.49 -2.36 -4.06
C ASP A 33 16.54 -3.13 -3.12
N ILE A 34 15.55 -2.46 -2.55
CA ILE A 34 14.56 -3.09 -1.67
C ILE A 34 13.19 -3.16 -2.34
N GLY A 35 12.58 -4.34 -2.35
CA GLY A 35 11.19 -4.58 -2.72
C GLY A 35 10.32 -4.77 -1.48
N TYR A 36 9.20 -4.07 -1.42
CA TYR A 36 8.16 -4.25 -0.40
C TYR A 36 6.97 -4.95 -1.06
N PHE A 37 6.53 -6.08 -0.47
CA PHE A 37 5.45 -6.91 -1.01
C PHE A 37 4.40 -7.14 0.06
N VAL A 38 3.14 -6.93 -0.29
CA VAL A 38 2.00 -7.33 0.53
C VAL A 38 1.37 -8.55 -0.12
N THR A 39 1.22 -9.62 0.64
CA THR A 39 0.54 -10.84 0.21
C THR A 39 -0.77 -10.98 0.99
N PHE A 40 -1.67 -11.85 0.55
CA PHE A 40 -2.95 -12.09 1.21
C PHE A 40 -3.39 -13.54 1.10
N LYS A 41 -3.70 -14.14 2.25
CA LYS A 41 -4.51 -15.36 2.35
C LYS A 41 -5.46 -15.33 3.55
N GLN A 42 -4.96 -15.03 4.74
CA GLN A 42 -5.72 -14.91 5.98
C GLN A 42 -5.14 -13.83 6.90
N ILE A 43 -3.83 -13.68 6.94
CA ILE A 43 -3.10 -12.63 7.67
C ILE A 43 -2.10 -12.07 6.68
N ASP A 44 -2.03 -10.77 6.57
CA ASP A 44 -1.28 -10.10 5.50
C ASP A 44 0.09 -9.64 5.96
N PRO A 45 1.15 -10.39 5.69
CA PRO A 45 2.47 -9.88 5.92
C PRO A 45 2.89 -8.85 4.88
N LEU A 46 3.49 -7.76 5.34
CA LEU A 46 4.33 -6.90 4.54
C LEU A 46 5.75 -7.46 4.57
N PHE A 47 6.24 -7.96 3.45
CA PHE A 47 7.62 -8.43 3.32
C PHE A 47 8.51 -7.33 2.77
N SER A 48 9.74 -7.25 3.26
CA SER A 48 10.84 -6.53 2.65
C SER A 48 11.86 -7.52 2.08
N VAL A 49 12.26 -7.31 0.85
CA VAL A 49 13.14 -8.19 0.08
C VAL A 49 14.34 -7.42 -0.42
N ASP A 50 15.53 -7.87 -0.09
CA ASP A 50 16.78 -7.37 -0.66
C ASP A 50 16.96 -7.92 -2.08
N LEU A 51 17.02 -7.01 -3.05
CA LEU A 51 17.18 -7.26 -4.48
C LEU A 51 18.53 -6.76 -4.99
N SER A 52 19.48 -6.46 -4.11
CA SER A 52 20.84 -5.99 -4.49
C SER A 52 21.57 -7.01 -5.37
N ASP A 53 21.30 -8.30 -5.16
CA ASP A 53 21.64 -9.38 -6.09
C ASP A 53 20.36 -9.96 -6.68
N PRO A 54 19.94 -9.55 -7.90
CA PRO A 54 18.72 -10.04 -8.53
C PRO A 54 18.69 -11.56 -8.79
N SER A 55 19.84 -12.20 -8.80
CA SER A 55 19.96 -13.65 -8.97
C SER A 55 19.73 -14.41 -7.65
N ASN A 56 19.73 -13.70 -6.53
CA ASN A 56 19.59 -14.30 -5.20
C ASN A 56 18.83 -13.33 -4.26
N PRO A 57 17.55 -13.03 -4.54
CA PRO A 57 16.74 -12.17 -3.69
C PRO A 57 16.55 -12.79 -2.30
N LYS A 58 16.51 -11.95 -1.27
CA LYS A 58 16.42 -12.40 0.12
C LYS A 58 15.32 -11.65 0.86
N ILE A 59 14.44 -12.38 1.52
CA ILE A 59 13.52 -11.79 2.50
C ILE A 59 14.37 -11.33 3.69
N ILE A 60 14.31 -10.04 4.01
CA ILE A 60 15.07 -9.42 5.11
C ILE A 60 14.17 -8.96 6.24
N GLY A 61 12.87 -8.82 6.02
CA GLY A 61 11.91 -8.45 7.03
C GLY A 61 10.51 -8.96 6.70
N GLU A 62 9.71 -9.18 7.76
CA GLU A 62 8.31 -9.56 7.71
C GLU A 62 7.56 -8.82 8.79
N LEU A 63 6.48 -8.12 8.46
CA LEU A 63 5.59 -7.45 9.39
C LEU A 63 4.17 -7.98 9.19
N LYS A 64 3.61 -8.67 10.19
CA LYS A 64 2.22 -9.11 10.20
C LYS A 64 1.31 -8.01 10.70
N ILE A 65 0.30 -7.67 9.91
CA ILE A 65 -0.66 -6.60 10.21
C ILE A 65 -2.08 -7.08 9.90
N PRO A 66 -3.08 -6.66 10.69
CA PRO A 66 -4.49 -6.91 10.36
C PRO A 66 -4.91 -6.15 9.09
N GLY A 67 -5.59 -6.84 8.17
CA GLY A 67 -5.99 -6.28 6.89
C GLY A 67 -4.82 -6.17 5.90
N PHE A 68 -5.03 -5.60 4.72
CA PHE A 68 -4.03 -5.58 3.65
C PHE A 68 -3.95 -4.22 2.95
N SER A 69 -2.81 -3.97 2.29
CA SER A 69 -2.62 -2.80 1.44
C SER A 69 -2.61 -3.22 -0.02
N ASP A 70 -3.64 -2.81 -0.77
CA ASP A 70 -3.72 -3.00 -2.22
C ASP A 70 -2.81 -2.02 -2.97
N TYR A 71 -2.40 -0.95 -2.31
CA TYR A 71 -1.55 0.10 -2.87
C TYR A 71 -0.50 0.55 -1.86
N LEU A 72 0.74 0.65 -2.33
CA LEU A 72 1.88 1.16 -1.55
C LEU A 72 2.49 2.38 -2.23
N HIS A 73 2.75 3.45 -1.46
CA HIS A 73 3.33 4.70 -1.97
C HIS A 73 4.45 5.21 -1.06
N PRO A 74 5.65 5.52 -1.58
CA PRO A 74 6.69 6.20 -0.80
C PRO A 74 6.18 7.56 -0.30
N TYR A 75 6.30 7.82 1.00
CA TYR A 75 5.77 9.03 1.60
C TYR A 75 6.81 9.76 2.44
N GLY A 76 7.72 10.45 1.75
CA GLY A 76 8.89 11.09 2.35
C GLY A 76 9.99 10.08 2.74
N ASP A 77 10.97 10.56 3.49
CA ASP A 77 12.13 9.75 3.87
C ASP A 77 11.75 8.66 4.88
N GLY A 78 12.08 7.41 4.55
CA GLY A 78 11.88 6.28 5.43
C GLY A 78 10.43 5.91 5.72
N LYS A 79 9.45 6.42 4.95
CA LYS A 79 8.03 6.13 5.15
C LYS A 79 7.37 5.54 3.92
N LEU A 80 6.44 4.62 4.15
CA LEU A 80 5.63 3.99 3.12
C LEU A 80 4.14 4.07 3.52
N LEU A 81 3.34 4.71 2.67
CA LEU A 81 1.89 4.79 2.82
C LEU A 81 1.25 3.54 2.20
N GLY A 82 0.44 2.82 2.96
CA GLY A 82 -0.44 1.76 2.50
C GLY A 82 -1.90 2.23 2.43
N ILE A 83 -2.59 1.87 1.35
CA ILE A 83 -4.04 2.05 1.19
C ILE A 83 -4.63 0.69 0.83
N GLY A 84 -5.58 0.22 1.60
CA GLY A 84 -6.19 -1.08 1.40
C GLY A 84 -7.45 -1.27 2.22
N LEU A 85 -7.64 -2.45 2.79
CA LEU A 85 -8.83 -2.78 3.56
C LEU A 85 -8.48 -3.26 4.96
N SER A 86 -9.27 -2.84 5.95
CA SER A 86 -9.29 -3.44 7.28
C SER A 86 -10.14 -4.70 7.26
N VAL A 87 -9.68 -5.74 7.93
CA VAL A 87 -10.39 -7.01 8.07
C VAL A 87 -10.48 -7.34 9.56
N ASP A 88 -11.70 -7.64 9.99
CA ASP A 88 -11.93 -8.25 11.30
C ASP A 88 -11.48 -9.72 11.23
N GLU A 89 -10.44 -10.07 11.98
CA GLU A 89 -9.84 -11.40 11.95
C GLU A 89 -10.73 -12.49 12.56
N GLU A 90 -11.66 -12.12 13.46
CA GLU A 90 -12.53 -13.08 14.12
C GLU A 90 -13.70 -13.54 13.22
N VAL A 91 -14.26 -12.61 12.45
CA VAL A 91 -15.42 -12.88 11.58
C VAL A 91 -15.07 -12.83 10.09
N MET A 92 -13.82 -12.50 9.74
CA MET A 92 -13.32 -12.43 8.35
C MET A 92 -14.15 -11.49 7.47
N THR A 93 -14.60 -10.37 8.03
CA THR A 93 -15.38 -9.34 7.32
C THR A 93 -14.54 -8.08 7.12
N THR A 94 -14.74 -7.42 6.00
CA THR A 94 -14.14 -6.11 5.72
C THR A 94 -14.84 -5.04 6.54
N GLU A 95 -14.07 -4.26 7.30
CA GLU A 95 -14.58 -3.15 8.11
C GLU A 95 -14.63 -1.84 7.33
N GLY A 96 -13.70 -1.63 6.40
CA GLY A 96 -13.62 -0.42 5.59
C GLY A 96 -12.26 -0.24 4.94
N VAL A 97 -12.09 0.88 4.23
CA VAL A 97 -10.79 1.26 3.69
C VAL A 97 -9.85 1.64 4.83
N LYS A 98 -8.66 1.06 4.83
CA LYS A 98 -7.61 1.27 5.83
C LYS A 98 -6.44 2.05 5.22
N LEU A 99 -5.99 3.07 5.93
CA LEU A 99 -4.71 3.73 5.72
C LEU A 99 -3.71 3.19 6.73
N SER A 100 -2.49 2.91 6.29
CA SER A 100 -1.37 2.51 7.15
C SER A 100 -0.14 3.34 6.79
N MET A 101 0.58 3.80 7.80
CA MET A 101 1.90 4.40 7.61
C MET A 101 2.94 3.46 8.21
N PHE A 102 3.92 3.09 7.39
CA PHE A 102 5.02 2.22 7.79
C PHE A 102 6.32 3.01 7.90
N ASP A 103 7.09 2.74 8.94
CA ASP A 103 8.50 3.09 9.04
C ASP A 103 9.31 2.03 8.30
N ILE A 104 9.98 2.44 7.24
CA ILE A 104 10.86 1.61 6.39
C ILE A 104 12.31 2.10 6.44
N SER A 105 12.68 2.91 7.43
CA SER A 105 14.05 3.40 7.61
C SER A 105 15.05 2.27 7.83
N ASP A 106 14.61 1.19 8.48
CA ASP A 106 15.31 -0.09 8.57
C ASP A 106 14.48 -1.18 7.85
N PRO A 107 14.82 -1.55 6.61
CA PRO A 107 14.07 -2.56 5.86
C PRO A 107 14.00 -3.93 6.52
N ALA A 108 14.96 -4.26 7.40
CA ALA A 108 14.93 -5.51 8.14
C ALA A 108 13.98 -5.48 9.36
N ASN A 109 13.50 -4.29 9.74
CA ASN A 109 12.67 -4.08 10.93
C ASN A 109 11.56 -3.06 10.67
N VAL A 110 10.79 -3.29 9.61
CA VAL A 110 9.63 -2.45 9.25
C VAL A 110 8.60 -2.43 10.36
N LYS A 111 7.99 -1.27 10.62
CA LYS A 111 6.97 -1.09 11.65
C LYS A 111 5.77 -0.35 11.12
N GLU A 112 4.57 -0.73 11.56
CA GLU A 112 3.38 0.06 11.35
C GLU A 112 3.32 1.17 12.41
N MET A 113 3.43 2.43 11.97
CA MET A 113 3.47 3.60 12.85
C MET A 113 2.07 4.08 13.25
N SER A 114 1.15 4.02 12.30
CA SER A 114 -0.21 4.52 12.47
C SER A 114 -1.15 3.87 11.49
N THR A 115 -2.40 3.69 11.91
CA THR A 115 -3.51 3.23 11.08
C THR A 115 -4.70 4.16 11.19
N TYR A 116 -5.53 4.19 10.15
CA TYR A 116 -6.79 4.90 10.15
C TYR A 116 -7.81 4.15 9.26
N VAL A 117 -8.92 3.74 9.85
CA VAL A 117 -10.00 3.06 9.12
C VAL A 117 -11.08 4.08 8.79
N LEU A 118 -11.42 4.17 7.51
CA LEU A 118 -12.51 5.02 7.02
C LEU A 118 -13.82 4.24 7.20
N GLU A 119 -14.57 4.58 8.22
CA GLU A 119 -15.88 3.99 8.46
C GLU A 119 -16.83 4.26 7.28
N ASN A 120 -17.65 3.28 6.91
CA ASN A 120 -18.62 3.35 5.80
C ASN A 120 -17.99 3.60 4.40
N VAL A 121 -16.68 3.45 4.24
CA VAL A 121 -15.99 3.44 2.95
C VAL A 121 -15.55 2.02 2.64
N LEU A 122 -16.18 1.39 1.66
CA LEU A 122 -16.01 -0.04 1.38
C LEU A 122 -14.93 -0.33 0.35
N SER A 123 -14.59 0.65 -0.50
CA SER A 123 -13.57 0.48 -1.54
C SER A 123 -12.99 1.81 -2.03
N THR A 124 -11.89 1.70 -2.77
CA THR A 124 -11.20 2.81 -3.44
C THR A 124 -10.61 2.34 -4.76
N ASP A 125 -10.33 3.26 -5.69
CA ASP A 125 -9.67 2.93 -6.96
C ASP A 125 -8.17 2.58 -6.79
N ALA A 126 -7.58 2.81 -5.63
CA ALA A 126 -6.15 2.67 -5.38
C ALA A 126 -5.60 1.28 -5.73
N GLY A 127 -6.36 0.21 -5.45
CA GLY A 127 -5.93 -1.17 -5.64
C GLY A 127 -5.80 -1.63 -7.09
N TYR A 128 -6.47 -0.96 -8.04
CA TYR A 128 -6.44 -1.34 -9.45
C TYR A 128 -6.01 -0.20 -10.39
N ASN A 129 -5.94 1.03 -9.89
CA ASN A 129 -5.54 2.20 -10.66
C ASN A 129 -4.61 3.11 -9.84
N TYR A 130 -3.32 2.80 -9.87
CA TYR A 130 -2.30 3.59 -9.15
C TYR A 130 -2.32 5.10 -9.49
N LYS A 131 -2.87 5.48 -10.67
CA LYS A 131 -3.01 6.88 -11.10
C LYS A 131 -4.20 7.58 -10.45
N ALA A 132 -5.09 6.87 -9.78
CA ALA A 132 -6.23 7.45 -9.06
C ALA A 132 -5.81 8.05 -7.72
N VAL A 133 -4.64 7.67 -7.19
CA VAL A 133 -4.09 8.23 -5.96
C VAL A 133 -3.28 9.48 -6.30
N PHE A 134 -3.63 10.58 -5.67
CA PHE A 134 -2.78 11.77 -5.57
C PHE A 134 -1.94 11.63 -4.30
N ALA A 135 -0.63 11.85 -4.37
CA ALA A 135 0.23 11.91 -3.20
C ALA A 135 1.38 12.90 -3.43
N ASP A 136 1.54 13.81 -2.48
CA ASP A 136 2.59 14.82 -2.42
C ASP A 136 3.14 14.86 -0.98
N ALA A 137 4.21 14.11 -0.75
CA ALA A 137 4.82 13.99 0.57
C ALA A 137 5.47 15.30 1.05
N GLU A 138 5.96 16.16 0.12
CA GLU A 138 6.55 17.45 0.49
C GLU A 138 5.50 18.40 1.07
N LYS A 139 4.28 18.34 0.57
CA LYS A 139 3.14 19.10 1.07
C LYS A 139 2.35 18.37 2.15
N ASN A 140 2.78 17.14 2.49
CA ASN A 140 2.09 16.27 3.43
C ASN A 140 0.61 16.11 3.08
N LEU A 141 0.32 15.73 1.82
CA LEU A 141 -1.03 15.66 1.32
C LEU A 141 -1.20 14.47 0.37
N PHE A 142 -2.23 13.67 0.57
CA PHE A 142 -2.63 12.63 -0.37
C PHE A 142 -4.15 12.51 -0.42
N GLY A 143 -4.68 11.91 -1.49
CA GLY A 143 -6.12 11.78 -1.67
C GLY A 143 -6.50 10.78 -2.75
N PHE A 144 -7.72 10.30 -2.67
CA PHE A 144 -8.28 9.29 -3.55
C PHE A 144 -9.82 9.33 -3.55
N MET A 145 -10.42 8.59 -4.48
CA MET A 145 -11.86 8.34 -4.50
C MET A 145 -12.23 7.27 -3.47
N ALA A 146 -13.20 7.57 -2.65
CA ALA A 146 -13.77 6.71 -1.61
C ALA A 146 -15.21 6.33 -1.99
N TYR A 147 -15.49 5.03 -1.99
CA TYR A 147 -16.79 4.47 -2.34
C TYR A 147 -17.40 3.75 -1.14
N GLY A 148 -18.57 4.18 -0.73
CA GLY A 148 -19.31 3.64 0.40
C GLY A 148 -20.78 4.09 0.33
N ASP A 149 -21.32 4.55 1.44
CA ASP A 149 -22.68 5.14 1.49
C ASP A 149 -22.82 6.35 0.58
N SER A 150 -21.72 7.07 0.35
CA SER A 150 -21.55 8.13 -0.64
C SER A 150 -20.31 7.87 -1.50
N ILE A 151 -20.20 8.61 -2.62
CA ILE A 151 -19.01 8.63 -3.46
C ILE A 151 -18.32 9.96 -3.21
N GLU A 152 -17.14 9.92 -2.61
CA GLU A 152 -16.43 11.13 -2.21
C GLU A 152 -14.99 11.12 -2.71
N TYR A 153 -14.47 12.31 -3.02
CA TYR A 153 -13.05 12.51 -3.08
C TYR A 153 -12.56 12.99 -1.71
N LYS A 154 -11.66 12.23 -1.11
CA LYS A 154 -11.12 12.53 0.23
C LYS A 154 -9.64 12.85 0.16
N MET A 155 -9.19 13.79 1.01
CA MET A 155 -7.77 14.12 1.17
C MET A 155 -7.37 14.07 2.63
N PHE A 156 -6.13 13.65 2.85
CA PHE A 156 -5.56 13.40 4.16
C PHE A 156 -4.17 14.02 4.29
N THR A 157 -3.82 14.32 5.52
CA THR A 157 -2.46 14.60 5.98
C THR A 157 -2.02 13.52 6.97
N TYR A 158 -0.73 13.44 7.23
CA TYR A 158 -0.17 12.54 8.22
C TYR A 158 0.78 13.30 9.15
N ASP A 159 0.68 13.05 10.45
CA ASP A 159 1.59 13.53 11.48
C ASP A 159 2.06 12.35 12.34
N GLU A 160 3.33 12.34 12.75
CA GLU A 160 3.89 11.22 13.52
C GLU A 160 3.29 11.08 14.93
N ALA A 161 2.83 12.21 15.52
CA ALA A 161 2.25 12.21 16.85
C ALA A 161 0.72 12.04 16.83
N GLU A 162 0.05 12.59 15.81
CA GLU A 162 -1.41 12.61 15.72
C GLU A 162 -1.98 11.53 14.75
N GLY A 163 -1.13 10.95 13.90
CA GLY A 163 -1.53 10.01 12.87
C GLY A 163 -2.16 10.67 11.65
N PHE A 164 -3.08 9.94 10.99
CA PHE A 164 -3.79 10.43 9.82
C PHE A 164 -4.93 11.38 10.20
N LYS A 165 -5.12 12.42 9.37
CA LYS A 165 -6.22 13.36 9.51
C LYS A 165 -6.86 13.65 8.16
N GLU A 166 -8.18 13.46 8.06
CA GLU A 166 -8.95 13.92 6.91
C GLU A 166 -8.99 15.47 6.93
N VAL A 167 -8.58 16.09 5.81
CA VAL A 167 -8.54 17.55 5.67
C VAL A 167 -9.48 18.06 4.59
N PHE A 168 -10.00 17.15 3.75
CA PHE A 168 -10.96 17.51 2.72
C PHE A 168 -11.83 16.30 2.37
N SER A 169 -13.14 16.54 2.18
CA SER A 169 -14.08 15.61 1.58
C SER A 169 -15.05 16.35 0.67
N LYS A 170 -15.38 15.74 -0.45
CA LYS A 170 -16.33 16.29 -1.41
C LYS A 170 -17.12 15.19 -2.10
N ASP A 171 -18.45 15.26 -1.98
CA ASP A 171 -19.37 14.41 -2.73
C ASP A 171 -19.18 14.59 -4.25
N ILE A 172 -19.10 13.47 -4.95
CA ILE A 172 -18.99 13.43 -6.41
C ILE A 172 -20.31 12.93 -7.00
N VAL A 173 -21.04 13.85 -7.62
CA VAL A 173 -22.41 13.60 -8.12
C VAL A 173 -22.42 12.95 -9.51
N ASN A 174 -21.33 13.08 -10.29
CA ASN A 174 -21.24 12.53 -11.65
C ASN A 174 -20.14 11.46 -11.74
N TYR A 175 -20.52 10.28 -12.22
CA TYR A 175 -19.60 9.18 -12.47
C TYR A 175 -18.61 9.54 -13.59
N GLY A 176 -17.35 9.57 -13.27
CA GLY A 176 -16.24 9.77 -14.18
C GLY A 176 -14.92 9.48 -13.48
N ASN A 177 -13.84 9.37 -14.26
CA ASN A 177 -12.50 9.23 -13.68
C ASN A 177 -12.12 10.54 -12.97
N VAL A 178 -12.28 10.59 -11.67
CA VAL A 178 -11.91 11.75 -10.85
C VAL A 178 -10.48 11.59 -10.39
N ARG A 179 -9.67 12.61 -10.65
CA ARG A 179 -8.31 12.73 -10.13
C ARG A 179 -8.21 14.01 -9.35
N GLY A 180 -7.55 13.95 -8.19
CA GLY A 180 -7.09 15.15 -7.52
C GLY A 180 -6.00 15.79 -8.36
N LEU A 181 -6.19 17.06 -8.73
CA LEU A 181 -5.16 17.90 -9.30
C LEU A 181 -4.85 18.99 -8.30
N TYR A 182 -3.62 19.00 -7.81
CA TYR A 182 -3.10 20.09 -7.00
C TYR A 182 -2.26 20.99 -7.89
N ILE A 183 -2.56 22.30 -7.88
CA ILE A 183 -1.84 23.35 -8.61
C ILE A 183 -1.19 24.28 -7.61
#